data_2dd6d7fdce6dbfe0d7a66529d1f26aa2
#
_entry.id   2dd6d7fdce6dbfe0d7a66529d1f26aa2
#
_cell.length_a   1.000
_cell.length_b   1.000
_cell.length_c   1.000
_cell.angle_alpha   90.00
_cell.angle_beta   90.00
_cell.angle_gamma   90.00
#
_symmetry.space_group_name_H-M   'P 1'
#
loop_
_entity.id
_entity.type
_entity.pdbx_description
1 polymer ?
#
loop_
_entity_poly.entity_id
_entity_poly.type
_entity_poly.pdbx_seq_one_letter_code
_entity_poly.pdbx_strand_id
1 'polypeptide(L)'
;MLRPIGTDGVGDVHSPTPAAESGPTSTAADDRLSAELTSVVTGARRRALRDGDRHIDTAHLLHSLLETDPAVRALFSSGQVARLLGYLVQRSIGYGLQWQGTVEDSGAVPVVRDTAGWSPAAASAMEAALVAADASGARQVGGLDLLVALARDAECRAVEVLGRAGVEPKALIAAAAAD
;
A
#
# COMPACT_ATOMS: atom_id res chain seq x y z
N MET A 1 56.17 -47.38 -35.38
CA MET A 1 56.73 -46.38 -34.45
C MET A 1 55.96 -45.08 -34.60
N LEU A 2 55.09 -44.80 -33.68
CA LEU A 2 54.77 -43.51 -33.09
C LEU A 2 53.51 -43.66 -32.23
N ARG A 3 53.61 -43.27 -31.01
CA ARG A 3 52.54 -43.32 -30.00
C ARG A 3 51.59 -42.15 -30.22
N PRO A 4 50.30 -42.29 -29.96
CA PRO A 4 49.36 -41.17 -29.84
C PRO A 4 49.36 -40.65 -28.40
N ILE A 5 49.27 -39.33 -28.36
CA ILE A 5 49.23 -38.45 -27.20
C ILE A 5 47.82 -38.45 -26.60
N GLY A 6 47.76 -38.45 -25.29
CA GLY A 6 46.52 -38.48 -24.51
C GLY A 6 45.67 -37.22 -24.66
N THR A 7 44.37 -37.41 -24.52
CA THR A 7 43.37 -36.38 -24.39
C THR A 7 43.09 -36.17 -22.93
N ASP A 8 43.48 -35.02 -22.44
CA ASP A 8 43.13 -34.55 -21.09
C ASP A 8 41.77 -33.88 -21.05
N GLY A 9 41.07 -34.23 -20.06
CA GLY A 9 40.09 -33.68 -19.20
C GLY A 9 39.30 -32.45 -19.63
N VAL A 10 38.05 -32.67 -19.93
CA VAL A 10 37.02 -31.63 -19.92
C VAL A 10 36.71 -31.31 -18.46
N GLY A 11 37.14 -30.13 -18.04
CA GLY A 11 36.74 -29.57 -16.74
C GLY A 11 35.28 -29.17 -16.75
N ASP A 12 34.55 -29.83 -15.87
CA ASP A 12 33.16 -29.50 -15.56
C ASP A 12 33.13 -28.15 -14.81
N VAL A 13 32.76 -27.10 -15.53
CA VAL A 13 32.57 -25.76 -14.91
C VAL A 13 31.19 -25.73 -14.32
N HIS A 14 31.05 -26.19 -13.10
CA HIS A 14 29.89 -25.88 -12.27
C HIS A 14 29.85 -24.39 -12.00
N SER A 15 29.06 -23.66 -12.78
CA SER A 15 28.65 -22.32 -12.42
C SER A 15 27.65 -22.41 -11.26
N PRO A 16 27.93 -21.82 -10.12
CA PRO A 16 26.92 -21.70 -9.07
C PRO A 16 25.86 -20.73 -9.56
N THR A 17 24.65 -21.22 -9.74
CA THR A 17 23.43 -20.40 -9.86
C THR A 17 23.35 -19.54 -8.60
N PRO A 18 23.29 -18.21 -8.72
CA PRO A 18 23.01 -17.39 -7.55
C PRO A 18 21.61 -17.73 -7.07
N ALA A 19 21.53 -18.35 -5.91
CA ALA A 19 20.29 -18.43 -5.16
C ALA A 19 19.79 -17.02 -4.97
N ALA A 20 18.60 -16.74 -5.49
CA ALA A 20 17.88 -15.51 -5.18
C ALA A 20 17.64 -15.49 -3.68
N GLU A 21 18.47 -14.77 -2.96
CA GLU A 21 18.23 -14.42 -1.57
C GLU A 21 17.00 -13.52 -1.53
N SER A 22 15.83 -14.14 -1.32
CA SER A 22 14.65 -13.45 -0.86
C SER A 22 15.00 -12.92 0.52
N GLY A 23 15.34 -11.64 0.60
CA GLY A 23 15.76 -11.00 1.84
C GLY A 23 14.65 -11.09 2.89
N PRO A 24 15.01 -11.21 4.19
CA PRO A 24 14.07 -11.35 5.30
C PRO A 24 13.17 -10.13 5.56
N THR A 25 13.33 -9.05 4.80
CA THR A 25 12.63 -7.78 4.98
C THR A 25 11.17 -7.79 4.53
N SER A 26 10.78 -8.60 3.56
CA SER A 26 9.38 -8.65 3.09
C SER A 26 8.48 -9.41 4.06
N THR A 27 8.93 -10.56 4.54
CA THR A 27 8.16 -11.43 5.45
C THR A 27 7.93 -10.78 6.83
N ALA A 28 8.94 -10.10 7.36
CA ALA A 28 8.85 -9.46 8.67
C ALA A 28 7.92 -8.24 8.68
N ALA A 29 7.79 -7.53 7.56
CA ALA A 29 6.83 -6.44 7.40
C ALA A 29 5.40 -6.99 7.26
N ASP A 30 5.21 -8.08 6.53
CA ASP A 30 3.91 -8.72 6.35
C ASP A 30 3.37 -9.30 7.67
N ASP A 31 4.23 -9.83 8.54
CA ASP A 31 3.85 -10.33 9.87
C ASP A 31 3.36 -9.23 10.84
N ARG A 32 3.67 -7.96 10.53
CA ARG A 32 3.26 -6.79 11.31
C ARG A 32 1.86 -6.31 10.94
N LEU A 33 1.31 -6.70 9.81
CA LEU A 33 -0.02 -6.31 9.37
C LEU A 33 -1.07 -7.26 9.95
N SER A 34 -2.21 -6.72 10.34
CA SER A 34 -3.38 -7.56 10.65
C SER A 34 -3.87 -8.30 9.40
N ALA A 35 -4.65 -9.35 9.57
CA ALA A 35 -5.21 -10.10 8.45
C ALA A 35 -6.11 -9.21 7.57
N GLU A 36 -6.87 -8.30 8.21
CA GLU A 36 -7.72 -7.32 7.53
C GLU A 36 -6.86 -6.36 6.71
N LEU A 37 -5.80 -5.80 7.30
CA LEU A 37 -4.92 -4.86 6.59
C LEU A 37 -4.15 -5.54 5.46
N THR A 38 -3.74 -6.79 5.62
CA THR A 38 -3.16 -7.60 4.54
C THR A 38 -4.15 -7.76 3.38
N SER A 39 -5.43 -7.99 3.70
CA SER A 39 -6.51 -8.07 2.70
C SER A 39 -6.73 -6.71 2.00
N VAL A 40 -6.66 -5.60 2.75
CA VAL A 40 -6.74 -4.23 2.21
C VAL A 40 -5.64 -3.96 1.21
N VAL A 41 -4.39 -4.26 1.55
CA VAL A 41 -3.24 -4.07 0.64
C VAL A 41 -3.38 -4.91 -0.62
N THR A 42 -3.80 -6.16 -0.47
CA THR A 42 -4.05 -7.05 -1.61
C THR A 42 -5.16 -6.52 -2.50
N GLY A 43 -6.24 -6.01 -1.91
CA GLY A 43 -7.34 -5.37 -2.62
C GLY A 43 -6.91 -4.11 -3.38
N ALA A 44 -6.13 -3.25 -2.73
CA ALA A 44 -5.59 -2.02 -3.33
C ALA A 44 -4.70 -2.33 -4.54
N ARG A 45 -3.85 -3.35 -4.44
CA ARG A 45 -3.00 -3.81 -5.56
C ARG A 45 -3.83 -4.29 -6.75
N ARG A 46 -4.87 -5.10 -6.51
CA ARG A 46 -5.76 -5.56 -7.59
C ARG A 46 -6.49 -4.41 -8.26
N ARG A 47 -6.87 -3.37 -7.50
CA ARG A 47 -7.50 -2.16 -8.05
C ARG A 47 -6.55 -1.39 -8.93
N ALA A 48 -5.34 -1.09 -8.45
CA ALA A 48 -4.33 -0.40 -9.23
C ALA A 48 -4.07 -1.11 -10.57
N LEU A 49 -3.93 -2.43 -10.55
CA LEU A 49 -3.75 -3.23 -11.77
C LEU A 49 -4.96 -3.14 -12.72
N ARG A 50 -6.19 -3.22 -12.18
CA ARG A 50 -7.41 -3.11 -13.00
C ARG A 50 -7.57 -1.73 -13.61
N ASP A 51 -7.22 -0.69 -12.86
CA ASP A 51 -7.35 0.70 -13.28
C ASP A 51 -6.20 1.12 -14.22
N GLY A 52 -5.21 0.25 -14.44
CA GLY A 52 -4.03 0.52 -15.28
C GLY A 52 -3.01 1.43 -14.63
N ASP A 53 -3.11 1.63 -13.31
CA ASP A 53 -2.18 2.44 -12.55
C ASP A 53 -0.90 1.67 -12.23
N ARG A 54 0.25 2.33 -12.38
CA ARG A 54 1.57 1.73 -12.09
C ARG A 54 1.83 1.56 -10.60
N HIS A 55 1.14 2.34 -9.77
CA HIS A 55 1.37 2.40 -8.34
C HIS A 55 0.06 2.28 -7.57
N ILE A 56 0.14 1.63 -6.42
CA ILE A 56 -0.90 1.72 -5.40
C ILE A 56 -0.82 3.12 -4.82
N ASP A 57 -1.88 3.90 -4.90
CA ASP A 57 -1.99 5.22 -4.29
C ASP A 57 -2.91 5.21 -3.06
N THR A 58 -2.99 6.35 -2.36
CA THR A 58 -3.80 6.47 -1.15
C THR A 58 -5.30 6.29 -1.40
N ALA A 59 -5.79 6.60 -2.60
CA ALA A 59 -7.19 6.38 -2.96
C ALA A 59 -7.50 4.88 -3.17
N HIS A 60 -6.56 4.08 -3.71
CA HIS A 60 -6.71 2.63 -3.77
C HIS A 60 -6.77 2.01 -2.37
N LEU A 61 -5.93 2.50 -1.44
CA LEU A 61 -5.94 2.07 -0.04
C LEU A 61 -7.26 2.42 0.64
N LEU A 62 -7.73 3.66 0.53
CA LEU A 62 -9.01 4.11 1.10
C LEU A 62 -10.18 3.28 0.57
N HIS A 63 -10.19 3.00 -0.74
CA HIS A 63 -11.25 2.18 -1.36
C HIS A 63 -11.27 0.78 -0.74
N SER A 64 -10.10 0.13 -0.65
CA SER A 64 -10.00 -1.21 -0.07
C SER A 64 -10.34 -1.24 1.42
N LEU A 65 -9.94 -0.22 2.19
CA LEU A 65 -10.34 -0.07 3.59
C LEU A 65 -11.86 -0.06 3.75
N LEU A 66 -12.56 0.77 2.97
CA LEU A 66 -14.01 0.88 3.03
C LEU A 66 -14.75 -0.39 2.64
N GLU A 67 -14.18 -1.22 1.78
CA GLU A 67 -14.81 -2.48 1.36
C GLU A 67 -14.49 -3.65 2.29
N THR A 68 -13.29 -3.68 2.84
CA THR A 68 -12.74 -4.88 3.48
C THR A 68 -12.74 -4.80 5.01
N ASP A 69 -12.61 -3.58 5.57
CA ASP A 69 -12.47 -3.39 7.02
C ASP A 69 -13.77 -2.86 7.64
N PRO A 70 -14.48 -3.69 8.42
CA PRO A 70 -15.73 -3.26 9.08
C PRO A 70 -15.53 -2.17 10.13
N ALA A 71 -14.39 -2.16 10.85
CA ALA A 71 -14.09 -1.16 11.88
C ALA A 71 -13.90 0.21 11.23
N VAL A 72 -13.13 0.27 10.15
CA VAL A 72 -12.97 1.49 9.35
C VAL A 72 -14.34 1.96 8.83
N ARG A 73 -15.13 1.05 8.26
CA ARG A 73 -16.41 1.40 7.69
C ARG A 73 -17.41 1.93 8.72
N ALA A 74 -17.34 1.46 9.95
CA ALA A 74 -18.21 1.89 11.05
C ALA A 74 -18.03 3.37 11.43
N LEU A 75 -16.90 3.98 11.13
CA LEU A 75 -16.64 5.40 11.37
C LEU A 75 -17.41 6.35 10.44
N PHE A 76 -18.05 5.81 9.41
CA PHE A 76 -18.77 6.59 8.41
C PHE A 76 -20.26 6.29 8.44
N SER A 77 -21.08 7.31 8.24
CA SER A 77 -22.50 7.07 7.97
C SER A 77 -22.69 6.35 6.63
N SER A 78 -23.81 5.65 6.48
CA SER A 78 -24.13 4.96 5.21
C SER A 78 -24.13 5.89 4.00
N GLY A 79 -24.57 7.14 4.16
CA GLY A 79 -24.54 8.15 3.12
C GLY A 79 -23.13 8.62 2.76
N GLN A 80 -22.23 8.69 3.74
CA GLN A 80 -20.81 8.99 3.49
C GLN A 80 -20.13 7.83 2.74
N VAL A 81 -20.33 6.59 3.20
CA VAL A 81 -19.80 5.41 2.51
C VAL A 81 -20.24 5.36 1.05
N ALA A 82 -21.54 5.59 0.78
CA ALA A 82 -22.06 5.60 -0.58
C ALA A 82 -21.42 6.68 -1.46
N ARG A 83 -21.23 7.90 -0.94
CA ARG A 83 -20.55 8.98 -1.67
C ARG A 83 -19.06 8.68 -1.91
N LEU A 84 -18.36 8.17 -0.90
CA LEU A 84 -16.95 7.80 -1.02
C LEU A 84 -16.74 6.73 -2.08
N LEU A 85 -17.48 5.63 -1.99
CA LEU A 85 -17.38 4.55 -2.97
C LEU A 85 -17.81 4.99 -4.37
N GLY A 86 -18.88 5.80 -4.47
CA GLY A 86 -19.31 6.35 -5.75
C GLY A 86 -18.23 7.21 -6.41
N TYR A 87 -17.58 8.09 -5.65
CA TYR A 87 -16.48 8.91 -6.17
C TYR A 87 -15.26 8.09 -6.58
N LEU A 88 -14.88 7.10 -5.76
CA LEU A 88 -13.77 6.20 -6.03
C LEU A 88 -14.00 5.33 -7.28
N VAL A 89 -15.23 4.86 -7.50
CA VAL A 89 -15.62 4.13 -8.72
C VAL A 89 -15.59 5.04 -9.94
N GLN A 90 -16.12 6.27 -9.84
CA GLN A 90 -16.05 7.23 -10.95
C GLN A 90 -14.63 7.54 -11.36
N ARG A 91 -13.71 7.58 -10.41
CA ARG A 91 -12.29 7.73 -10.68
C ARG A 91 -11.76 6.58 -11.54
N SER A 92 -12.05 5.33 -11.20
CA SER A 92 -11.52 4.16 -11.91
C SER A 92 -12.00 4.03 -13.35
N ILE A 93 -13.14 4.65 -13.69
CA ILE A 93 -13.66 4.69 -15.07
C ILE A 93 -13.30 5.98 -15.85
N GLY A 94 -12.41 6.79 -15.33
CA GLY A 94 -11.88 7.95 -16.02
C GLY A 94 -12.72 9.23 -15.89
N TYR A 95 -13.72 9.25 -15.03
CA TYR A 95 -14.57 10.44 -14.82
C TYR A 95 -13.98 11.37 -13.76
N GLY A 96 -13.66 12.60 -14.15
CA GLY A 96 -13.22 13.64 -13.21
C GLY A 96 -11.74 13.58 -12.83
N LEU A 97 -10.88 13.03 -13.69
CA LEU A 97 -9.50 12.72 -13.36
C LEU A 97 -8.53 13.86 -13.60
N GLN A 98 -8.20 14.57 -12.54
CA GLN A 98 -6.99 15.39 -12.49
C GLN A 98 -5.73 14.53 -12.23
N TRP A 99 -5.90 13.23 -11.90
CA TRP A 99 -4.80 12.36 -11.44
C TRP A 99 -4.28 11.36 -12.47
N GLN A 100 -4.94 11.23 -13.62
CA GLN A 100 -4.52 10.26 -14.64
C GLN A 100 -3.09 10.57 -15.13
N GLY A 101 -2.22 9.58 -15.01
CA GLY A 101 -0.83 9.68 -15.43
C GLY A 101 0.10 10.42 -14.46
N THR A 102 -0.39 10.89 -13.31
CA THR A 102 0.42 11.51 -12.28
C THR A 102 0.76 10.52 -11.17
N VAL A 103 1.97 10.63 -10.61
CA VAL A 103 2.36 9.90 -9.39
C VAL A 103 1.94 10.75 -8.20
N GLU A 104 1.29 10.14 -7.22
CA GLU A 104 0.94 10.81 -5.98
C GLU A 104 2.20 11.00 -5.13
N ASP A 105 2.54 12.25 -4.86
CA ASP A 105 3.66 12.64 -4.01
C ASP A 105 3.14 13.07 -2.64
N SER A 106 3.90 12.82 -1.59
CA SER A 106 3.53 13.21 -0.22
C SER A 106 4.19 14.51 0.24
N GLY A 107 5.05 15.10 -0.60
CA GLY A 107 5.90 16.23 -0.19
C GLY A 107 6.95 15.86 0.88
N ALA A 108 6.89 14.64 1.41
CA ALA A 108 7.89 14.09 2.32
C ALA A 108 8.93 13.29 1.55
N VAL A 109 10.19 13.37 1.95
CA VAL A 109 11.25 12.54 1.35
C VAL A 109 11.04 11.09 1.80
N PRO A 110 10.77 10.15 0.90
CA PRO A 110 10.54 8.76 1.28
C PRO A 110 11.82 8.17 1.90
N VAL A 111 11.71 7.68 3.11
CA VAL A 111 12.80 6.97 3.79
C VAL A 111 12.88 5.52 3.32
N VAL A 112 11.77 4.96 2.85
CA VAL A 112 11.68 3.58 2.38
C VAL A 112 12.01 3.49 0.89
N ARG A 113 13.14 2.91 0.56
CA ARG A 113 13.70 2.84 -0.81
C ARG A 113 13.18 1.69 -1.67
N ASP A 114 12.31 0.81 -1.16
CA ASP A 114 11.90 -0.40 -1.89
C ASP A 114 10.42 -0.71 -1.78
N THR A 115 9.59 0.28 -2.07
CA THR A 115 8.14 0.11 -2.22
C THR A 115 7.78 -0.03 -3.69
N ALA A 116 8.38 -1.02 -4.38
CA ALA A 116 8.05 -1.29 -5.77
C ALA A 116 6.52 -1.44 -5.93
N GLY A 117 5.92 -0.53 -6.68
CA GLY A 117 4.49 -0.51 -6.93
C GLY A 117 3.64 0.31 -5.95
N TRP A 118 4.23 1.14 -5.09
CA TRP A 118 3.53 2.09 -4.22
C TRP A 118 3.82 3.53 -4.64
N SER A 119 2.84 4.41 -4.52
CA SER A 119 3.11 5.85 -4.59
C SER A 119 3.87 6.32 -3.36
N PRO A 120 4.67 7.40 -3.43
CA PRO A 120 5.34 7.96 -2.26
C PRO A 120 4.39 8.26 -1.10
N ALA A 121 3.23 8.83 -1.38
CA ALA A 121 2.22 9.13 -0.37
C ALA A 121 1.65 7.87 0.29
N ALA A 122 1.33 6.83 -0.48
CA ALA A 122 0.84 5.56 0.05
C ALA A 122 1.89 4.84 0.90
N ALA A 123 3.17 4.86 0.48
CA ALA A 123 4.27 4.30 1.23
C ALA A 123 4.49 5.04 2.56
N SER A 124 4.48 6.38 2.52
CA SER A 124 4.60 7.22 3.72
C SER A 124 3.45 7.00 4.71
N ALA A 125 2.23 6.83 4.22
CA ALA A 125 1.08 6.54 5.08
C ALA A 125 1.22 5.18 5.77
N MET A 126 1.68 4.15 5.07
CA MET A 126 1.91 2.83 5.67
C MET A 126 3.04 2.87 6.71
N GLU A 127 4.13 3.58 6.42
CA GLU A 127 5.22 3.77 7.38
C GLU A 127 4.75 4.51 8.64
N ALA A 128 3.96 5.58 8.47
CA ALA A 128 3.39 6.32 9.59
C ALA A 128 2.44 5.45 10.44
N ALA A 129 1.66 4.57 9.84
CA ALA A 129 0.81 3.62 10.53
C ALA A 129 1.64 2.61 11.36
N LEU A 130 2.73 2.08 10.79
CA LEU A 130 3.66 1.18 11.48
C LEU A 130 4.30 1.87 12.69
N VAL A 131 4.80 3.09 12.52
CA VAL A 131 5.41 3.89 13.60
C VAL A 131 4.39 4.18 14.72
N ALA A 132 3.14 4.51 14.37
CA ALA A 132 2.09 4.77 15.36
C ALA A 132 1.73 3.51 16.16
N ALA A 133 1.63 2.36 15.50
CA ALA A 133 1.39 1.07 16.16
C ALA A 133 2.54 0.69 17.10
N ASP A 134 3.79 0.92 16.70
CA ASP A 134 4.95 0.70 17.57
C ASP A 134 4.91 1.60 18.80
N ALA A 135 4.59 2.86 18.63
CA ALA A 135 4.49 3.82 19.73
C ALA A 135 3.38 3.48 20.73
N SER A 136 2.29 2.87 20.26
CA SER A 136 1.19 2.38 21.11
C SER A 136 1.44 1.00 21.73
N GLY A 137 2.52 0.31 21.35
CA GLY A 137 2.83 -1.05 21.76
C GLY A 137 1.95 -2.12 21.12
N ALA A 138 1.28 -1.80 20.02
CA ALA A 138 0.46 -2.75 19.28
C ALA A 138 1.32 -3.79 18.58
N ARG A 139 0.89 -5.07 18.63
CA ARG A 139 1.61 -6.16 17.96
C ARG A 139 1.47 -6.10 16.45
N GLN A 140 0.35 -5.61 15.95
CA GLN A 140 0.00 -5.54 14.54
C GLN A 140 -0.62 -4.18 14.21
N VAL A 141 -0.42 -3.76 13.00
CA VAL A 141 -1.04 -2.56 12.41
C VAL A 141 -2.38 -2.93 11.81
N GLY A 142 -3.41 -2.19 12.16
CA GLY A 142 -4.77 -2.37 11.66
C GLY A 142 -5.20 -1.35 10.61
N GLY A 143 -6.41 -1.53 10.09
CA GLY A 143 -6.98 -0.59 9.12
C GLY A 143 -7.23 0.80 9.69
N LEU A 144 -7.55 0.91 10.98
CA LEU A 144 -7.73 2.21 11.65
C LEU A 144 -6.41 3.00 11.71
N ASP A 145 -5.28 2.34 11.99
CA ASP A 145 -3.96 2.98 11.99
C ASP A 145 -3.64 3.56 10.62
N LEU A 146 -3.89 2.77 9.56
CA LEU A 146 -3.69 3.23 8.19
C LEU A 146 -4.65 4.37 7.84
N LEU A 147 -5.93 4.29 8.21
CA LEU A 147 -6.90 5.35 7.95
C LEU A 147 -6.48 6.67 8.60
N VAL A 148 -6.01 6.62 9.86
CA VAL A 148 -5.50 7.79 10.58
C VAL A 148 -4.27 8.37 9.87
N ALA A 149 -3.35 7.51 9.43
CA ALA A 149 -2.17 7.94 8.69
C ALA A 149 -2.54 8.63 7.37
N LEU A 150 -3.48 8.08 6.61
CA LEU A 150 -4.02 8.70 5.39
C LEU A 150 -4.66 10.06 5.69
N ALA A 151 -5.49 10.15 6.74
CA ALA A 151 -6.21 11.37 7.10
C ALA A 151 -5.30 12.52 7.59
N ARG A 152 -4.06 12.22 7.98
CA ARG A 152 -3.07 13.23 8.41
C ARG A 152 -2.34 13.91 7.26
N ASP A 153 -2.28 13.30 6.10
CA ASP A 153 -1.65 13.87 4.90
C ASP A 153 -2.67 14.67 4.10
N ALA A 154 -2.71 15.98 4.34
CA ALA A 154 -3.69 16.88 3.71
C ALA A 154 -3.61 16.94 2.18
N GLU A 155 -2.46 16.58 1.61
CA GLU A 155 -2.19 16.66 0.17
C GLU A 155 -2.49 15.33 -0.56
N CYS A 156 -2.75 14.26 0.18
CA CYS A 156 -2.98 12.96 -0.44
C CYS A 156 -4.37 12.82 -1.09
N ARG A 157 -4.47 11.94 -2.08
CA ARG A 157 -5.72 11.67 -2.82
C ARG A 157 -6.84 11.15 -1.94
N ALA A 158 -6.51 10.37 -0.90
CA ALA A 158 -7.51 9.89 0.05
C ALA A 158 -8.21 11.05 0.76
N VAL A 159 -7.47 12.07 1.20
CA VAL A 159 -8.04 13.26 1.87
C VAL A 159 -8.88 14.09 0.89
N GLU A 160 -8.48 14.22 -0.37
CA GLU A 160 -9.31 14.86 -1.38
C GLU A 160 -10.66 14.14 -1.53
N VAL A 161 -10.65 12.80 -1.58
CA VAL A 161 -11.87 11.98 -1.67
C VAL A 161 -12.75 12.15 -0.42
N LEU A 162 -12.14 12.13 0.78
CA LEU A 162 -12.84 12.36 2.03
C LEU A 162 -13.55 13.73 2.03
N GLY A 163 -12.84 14.79 1.64
CA GLY A 163 -13.38 16.14 1.57
C GLY A 163 -14.56 16.27 0.60
N ARG A 164 -14.46 15.64 -0.58
CA ARG A 164 -15.57 15.62 -1.55
C ARG A 164 -16.81 14.86 -1.05
N ALA A 165 -16.62 13.89 -0.18
CA ALA A 165 -17.72 13.18 0.47
C ALA A 165 -18.29 13.90 1.70
N GLY A 166 -17.73 15.06 2.07
CA GLY A 166 -18.11 15.83 3.25
C GLY A 166 -17.63 15.21 4.56
N VAL A 167 -16.46 14.57 4.51
CA VAL A 167 -15.80 13.99 5.70
C VAL A 167 -14.62 14.88 6.09
N GLU A 168 -14.67 15.40 7.32
CA GLU A 168 -13.58 16.19 7.88
C GLU A 168 -12.48 15.28 8.43
N PRO A 169 -11.22 15.34 7.91
CA PRO A 169 -10.14 14.44 8.34
C PRO A 169 -9.86 14.53 9.83
N LYS A 170 -9.91 15.71 10.43
CA LYS A 170 -9.67 15.90 11.87
C LYS A 170 -10.73 15.21 12.74
N ALA A 171 -11.98 15.30 12.33
CA ALA A 171 -13.08 14.62 13.03
C ALA A 171 -12.95 13.09 12.91
N LEU A 172 -12.53 12.60 11.73
CA LEU A 172 -12.28 11.19 11.49
C LEU A 172 -11.15 10.65 12.37
N ILE A 173 -10.03 11.39 12.48
CA ILE A 173 -8.91 11.02 13.36
C ILE A 173 -9.37 10.95 14.83
N ALA A 174 -10.17 11.93 15.28
CA ALA A 174 -10.69 11.92 16.64
C ALA A 174 -11.64 10.74 16.91
N ALA A 175 -12.49 10.39 15.95
CA ALA A 175 -13.39 9.24 16.06
C ALA A 175 -12.61 7.93 16.13
N ALA A 176 -11.59 7.75 15.28
CA ALA A 176 -10.74 6.56 15.27
C ALA A 176 -9.89 6.38 16.55
N ALA A 177 -9.63 7.47 17.28
CA ALA A 177 -8.90 7.40 18.56
C ALA A 177 -9.80 7.09 19.76
N ALA A 178 -11.13 7.13 19.58
CA ALA A 178 -12.11 6.88 20.64
C ALA A 178 -12.60 5.43 20.67
N ASP A 179 -12.27 4.64 19.65
CA ASP A 179 -12.67 3.25 19.45
C ASP A 179 -11.58 2.28 19.94
#